data_572fad6c713eba00b31cc07a26515ff9
#
_entry.id   572fad6c713eba00b31cc07a26515ff9
#
_cell.length_a   1.000
_cell.length_b   1.000
_cell.length_c   1.000
_cell.angle_alpha   90.00
_cell.angle_beta   90.00
_cell.angle_gamma   90.00
#
_symmetry.space_group_name_H-M   'P 1'
#
loop_
_entity.id
_entity.type
_entity.pdbx_description
1 polymer ?
#
loop_
_entity_poly.entity_id
_entity_poly.type
_entity_poly.pdbx_seq_one_letter_code
_entity_poly.pdbx_strand_id
1 'polypeptide(L)'
;MKVINLGEFNSILNKFVAQMRDKDVQKDSMRFRRNLERLGEIFAYEISKLMVSSHKDVVTPLGIASVPTYDEQVVVATILRAGLPLHQGILNYFDDAQNAFVAAYRKYDKGEDFHIQIEYASTPDLTGKTLILADTMLATGASLEIAYKRLCEEGSPFHTHLVCPVASAYAVEYLQKHLPEEGVTLWVATIDEELTSHSYIVPGLGDAGDLAYGVKK
;
A
#
# COMPACT_ATOMS: atom_id res chain seq x y z
N MET A 1 1.12 -2.12 16.03
CA MET A 1 0.89 -1.50 14.71
C MET A 1 -0.02 -0.27 14.86
N LYS A 2 0.40 0.90 14.34
CA LYS A 2 -0.41 2.12 14.25
C LYS A 2 -1.30 2.09 13.00
N VAL A 3 -2.52 2.62 13.08
CA VAL A 3 -3.43 2.76 11.92
C VAL A 3 -3.71 4.24 11.67
N ILE A 4 -3.59 4.68 10.42
CA ILE A 4 -3.85 6.06 9.99
C ILE A 4 -4.85 5.99 8.82
N ASN A 5 -6.06 6.51 9.07
CA ASN A 5 -7.12 6.61 8.07
C ASN A 5 -7.18 8.04 7.52
N LEU A 6 -6.68 8.25 6.30
CA LEU A 6 -6.69 9.56 5.66
C LEU A 6 -8.08 9.99 5.20
N GLY A 7 -9.02 9.06 5.07
CA GLY A 7 -10.39 9.36 4.64
C GLY A 7 -11.27 10.00 5.71
N GLU A 8 -10.84 10.02 6.97
CA GLU A 8 -11.56 10.69 8.06
C GLU A 8 -11.59 12.22 7.91
N PHE A 9 -10.65 12.77 7.15
CA PHE A 9 -10.56 14.20 6.92
C PHE A 9 -10.99 14.54 5.49
N ASN A 10 -11.67 15.70 5.32
CA ASN A 10 -12.05 16.18 3.99
C ASN A 10 -10.81 16.58 3.19
N SER A 11 -10.59 15.90 2.08
CA SER A 11 -9.47 16.16 1.16
C SER A 11 -9.78 15.69 -0.26
N ILE A 12 -8.90 16.01 -1.21
CA ILE A 12 -9.00 15.54 -2.60
C ILE A 12 -8.91 14.00 -2.70
N LEU A 13 -8.31 13.32 -1.72
CA LEU A 13 -8.26 11.87 -1.61
C LEU A 13 -9.67 11.26 -1.68
N ASN A 14 -10.63 11.84 -0.95
CA ASN A 14 -11.99 11.33 -0.88
C ASN A 14 -12.70 11.38 -2.24
N LYS A 15 -12.37 12.36 -3.10
CA LYS A 15 -12.86 12.39 -4.48
C LYS A 15 -12.36 11.22 -5.31
N PHE A 16 -11.09 10.83 -5.15
CA PHE A 16 -10.53 9.70 -5.89
C PHE A 16 -11.11 8.38 -5.39
N VAL A 17 -11.25 8.21 -4.07
CA VAL A 17 -11.93 7.06 -3.47
C VAL A 17 -13.37 6.94 -3.97
N ALA A 18 -14.14 8.04 -3.98
CA ALA A 18 -15.51 8.05 -4.48
C ALA A 18 -15.60 7.62 -5.94
N GLN A 19 -14.70 8.11 -6.82
CA GLN A 19 -14.63 7.70 -8.23
C GLN A 19 -14.27 6.22 -8.41
N MET A 20 -13.44 5.66 -7.54
CA MET A 20 -13.07 4.24 -7.58
C MET A 20 -14.20 3.32 -7.09
N ARG A 21 -15.09 3.84 -6.21
CA ARG A 21 -16.25 3.10 -5.71
C ARG A 21 -17.47 3.21 -6.61
N ASP A 22 -17.60 4.30 -7.38
CA ASP A 22 -18.75 4.54 -8.26
C ASP A 22 -18.79 3.51 -9.39
N LYS A 23 -19.84 2.68 -9.40
CA LYS A 23 -20.03 1.56 -10.33
C LYS A 23 -19.99 1.91 -11.82
N ASP A 24 -20.21 3.19 -12.15
CA ASP A 24 -20.20 3.66 -13.54
C ASP A 24 -18.86 4.30 -13.90
N VAL A 25 -18.25 5.04 -12.99
CA VAL A 25 -16.94 5.69 -13.19
C VAL A 25 -15.79 4.67 -13.17
N GLN A 26 -15.83 3.67 -12.29
CA GLN A 26 -14.78 2.65 -12.14
C GLN A 26 -14.60 1.74 -13.36
N LYS A 27 -15.57 1.68 -14.28
CA LYS A 27 -15.47 0.92 -15.53
C LYS A 27 -14.42 1.45 -16.50
N ASP A 28 -14.02 2.73 -16.35
CA ASP A 28 -12.88 3.30 -17.03
C ASP A 28 -11.58 2.85 -16.34
N SER A 29 -10.98 1.77 -16.84
CA SER A 29 -9.77 1.18 -16.27
C SER A 29 -8.58 2.13 -16.25
N MET A 30 -8.48 3.07 -17.22
CA MET A 30 -7.41 4.08 -17.22
C MET A 30 -7.63 5.05 -16.04
N ARG A 31 -8.84 5.54 -15.84
CA ARG A 31 -9.19 6.41 -14.70
C ARG A 31 -9.01 5.69 -13.37
N PHE A 32 -9.38 4.42 -13.29
CA PHE A 32 -9.19 3.60 -12.09
C PHE A 32 -7.71 3.51 -11.72
N ARG A 33 -6.84 3.14 -12.67
CA ARG A 33 -5.39 3.11 -12.44
C ARG A 33 -4.83 4.49 -12.07
N ARG A 34 -5.27 5.55 -12.77
CA ARG A 34 -4.80 6.92 -12.47
C ARG A 34 -5.25 7.40 -11.09
N ASN A 35 -6.40 6.98 -10.59
CA ASN A 35 -6.84 7.30 -9.24
C ASN A 35 -6.01 6.54 -8.19
N LEU A 36 -5.66 5.26 -8.43
CA LEU A 36 -4.72 4.51 -7.58
C LEU A 36 -3.35 5.20 -7.52
N GLU A 37 -2.83 5.65 -8.64
CA GLU A 37 -1.56 6.39 -8.70
C GLU A 37 -1.63 7.69 -7.89
N ARG A 38 -2.69 8.48 -8.02
CA ARG A 38 -2.92 9.71 -7.22
C ARG A 38 -3.02 9.41 -5.72
N LEU A 39 -3.65 8.30 -5.34
CA LEU A 39 -3.67 7.88 -3.94
C LEU A 39 -2.25 7.52 -3.47
N GLY A 40 -1.45 6.85 -4.31
CA GLY A 40 -0.04 6.57 -4.02
C GLY A 40 0.78 7.83 -3.78
N GLU A 41 0.59 8.87 -4.61
CA GLU A 41 1.22 10.19 -4.46
C GLU A 41 0.84 10.84 -3.10
N ILE A 42 -0.44 10.79 -2.73
CA ILE A 42 -0.92 11.35 -1.45
C ILE A 42 -0.36 10.56 -0.26
N PHE A 43 -0.40 9.24 -0.30
CA PHE A 43 0.19 8.41 0.76
C PHE A 43 1.69 8.67 0.91
N ALA A 44 2.43 8.77 -0.19
CA ALA A 44 3.85 9.08 -0.16
C ALA A 44 4.13 10.42 0.55
N TYR A 45 3.36 11.46 0.23
CA TYR A 45 3.47 12.76 0.88
C TYR A 45 3.17 12.68 2.38
N GLU A 46 2.11 11.97 2.78
CA GLU A 46 1.76 11.82 4.21
C GLU A 46 2.79 10.98 4.98
N ILE A 47 3.30 9.92 4.37
CA ILE A 47 4.36 9.08 4.94
C ILE A 47 5.64 9.91 5.17
N SER A 48 6.04 10.73 4.20
CA SER A 48 7.26 11.52 4.28
C SER A 48 7.32 12.46 5.50
N LYS A 49 6.16 12.88 6.02
CA LYS A 49 6.06 13.71 7.23
C LYS A 49 6.47 13.00 8.52
N LEU A 50 6.44 11.66 8.51
CA LEU A 50 6.80 10.84 9.67
C LEU A 50 8.21 10.28 9.59
N MET A 51 8.91 10.49 8.47
CA MET A 51 10.27 10.00 8.26
C MET A 51 11.27 10.81 9.06
N VAL A 52 12.36 10.17 9.47
CA VAL A 52 13.48 10.83 10.15
C VAL A 52 14.12 11.83 9.19
N SER A 53 14.29 13.06 9.64
CA SER A 53 14.86 14.13 8.83
C SER A 53 16.03 14.81 9.51
N SER A 54 16.99 15.29 8.72
CA SER A 54 18.06 16.18 9.15
C SER A 54 18.07 17.47 8.33
N HIS A 55 18.78 18.49 8.80
CA HIS A 55 18.96 19.73 8.05
C HIS A 55 20.11 19.58 7.05
N LYS A 56 19.84 19.85 5.79
CA LYS A 56 20.82 19.87 4.72
C LYS A 56 21.04 21.29 4.23
N ASP A 57 22.30 21.71 4.18
CA ASP A 57 22.69 23.00 3.62
C ASP A 57 22.70 22.93 2.09
N VAL A 58 21.86 23.73 1.47
CA VAL A 58 21.69 23.82 0.02
C VAL A 58 22.29 25.14 -0.47
N VAL A 59 23.26 25.07 -1.38
CA VAL A 59 23.83 26.27 -2.02
C VAL A 59 22.84 26.81 -3.04
N THR A 60 22.38 28.03 -2.84
CA THR A 60 21.52 28.76 -3.78
C THR A 60 22.30 29.84 -4.52
N PRO A 61 21.78 30.44 -5.58
CA PRO A 61 22.46 31.56 -6.26
C PRO A 61 22.74 32.78 -5.38
N LEU A 62 22.05 32.91 -4.23
CA LEU A 62 22.16 34.10 -3.36
C LEU A 62 22.71 33.79 -1.96
N GLY A 63 22.98 32.51 -1.63
CA GLY A 63 23.50 32.14 -0.31
C GLY A 63 23.30 30.66 0.01
N ILE A 64 23.30 30.32 1.29
CA ILE A 64 23.08 28.96 1.80
C ILE A 64 21.73 28.92 2.50
N ALA A 65 20.87 27.94 2.12
CA ALA A 65 19.61 27.66 2.77
C ALA A 65 19.70 26.32 3.53
N SER A 66 19.34 26.33 4.81
CA SER A 66 19.24 25.08 5.60
C SER A 66 17.83 24.53 5.48
N VAL A 67 17.68 23.35 4.89
CA VAL A 67 16.38 22.75 4.56
C VAL A 67 16.27 21.36 5.22
N PRO A 68 15.19 21.08 5.98
CA PRO A 68 14.96 19.74 6.51
C PRO A 68 14.61 18.78 5.36
N THR A 69 15.36 17.69 5.24
CA THR A 69 15.12 16.61 4.26
C THR A 69 15.13 15.27 4.97
N TYR A 70 14.38 14.29 4.46
CA TYR A 70 14.48 12.93 4.97
C TYR A 70 15.82 12.30 4.56
N ASP A 71 16.34 11.41 5.42
CA ASP A 71 17.64 10.75 5.22
C ASP A 71 17.47 9.23 5.04
N GLU A 72 16.24 8.71 5.11
CA GLU A 72 15.95 7.28 5.08
C GLU A 72 16.11 6.71 3.67
N GLN A 73 16.72 5.53 3.57
CA GLN A 73 16.68 4.74 2.35
C GLN A 73 15.34 4.04 2.25
N VAL A 74 14.64 4.21 1.14
CA VAL A 74 13.29 3.69 0.93
C VAL A 74 13.31 2.50 -0.02
N VAL A 75 12.54 1.47 0.32
CA VAL A 75 12.17 0.38 -0.58
C VAL A 75 10.67 0.39 -0.76
N VAL A 76 10.20 0.54 -2.00
CA VAL A 76 8.77 0.47 -2.34
C VAL A 76 8.45 -0.91 -2.87
N ALA A 77 7.60 -1.63 -2.17
CA ALA A 77 7.14 -2.97 -2.53
C ALA A 77 5.67 -2.94 -2.94
N THR A 78 5.25 -3.87 -3.81
CA THR A 78 3.84 -4.01 -4.16
C THR A 78 3.42 -5.45 -4.36
N ILE A 79 2.16 -5.74 -4.03
CA ILE A 79 1.51 -7.01 -4.37
C ILE A 79 0.89 -6.87 -5.77
N LEU A 80 1.33 -7.76 -6.68
CA LEU A 80 0.83 -7.79 -8.05
C LEU A 80 -0.59 -8.42 -8.07
N ARG A 81 -1.44 -7.99 -9.00
CA ARG A 81 -1.32 -7.04 -10.12
C ARG A 81 -1.80 -5.63 -9.78
N ALA A 82 -2.89 -5.52 -8.99
CA ALA A 82 -3.62 -4.26 -8.76
C ALA A 82 -2.80 -3.18 -8.05
N GLY A 83 -1.80 -3.57 -7.26
CA GLY A 83 -0.91 -2.64 -6.56
C GLY A 83 0.01 -1.80 -7.45
N LEU A 84 0.24 -2.19 -8.73
CA LEU A 84 1.19 -1.50 -9.61
C LEU A 84 0.94 0.00 -9.78
N PRO A 85 -0.29 0.50 -10.02
CA PRO A 85 -0.50 1.94 -10.15
C PRO A 85 -0.31 2.70 -8.83
N LEU A 86 -0.66 2.09 -7.70
CA LEU A 86 -0.43 2.66 -6.38
C LEU A 86 1.08 2.77 -6.08
N HIS A 87 1.83 1.72 -6.39
CA HIS A 87 3.29 1.69 -6.33
C HIS A 87 3.91 2.78 -7.20
N GLN A 88 3.45 2.95 -8.45
CA GLN A 88 3.92 4.01 -9.33
C GLN A 88 3.69 5.40 -8.71
N GLY A 89 2.53 5.64 -8.10
CA GLY A 89 2.23 6.89 -7.42
C GLY A 89 3.19 7.17 -6.26
N ILE A 90 3.56 6.15 -5.49
CA ILE A 90 4.55 6.28 -4.43
C ILE A 90 5.94 6.62 -5.01
N LEU A 91 6.34 5.95 -6.09
CA LEU A 91 7.61 6.23 -6.78
C LEU A 91 7.69 7.62 -7.41
N ASN A 92 6.57 8.26 -7.75
CA ASN A 92 6.58 9.64 -8.25
C ASN A 92 7.10 10.64 -7.22
N TYR A 93 7.15 10.25 -5.93
CA TYR A 93 7.64 11.06 -4.81
C TYR A 93 8.95 10.53 -4.21
N PHE A 94 9.11 9.23 -4.14
CA PHE A 94 10.34 8.55 -3.72
C PHE A 94 11.04 7.99 -4.97
N ASP A 95 11.52 8.87 -5.84
CA ASP A 95 12.03 8.55 -7.17
C ASP A 95 13.38 7.80 -7.16
N ASP A 96 14.13 7.90 -6.07
CA ASP A 96 15.37 7.16 -5.81
C ASP A 96 15.17 5.83 -5.05
N ALA A 97 13.91 5.47 -4.71
CA ALA A 97 13.63 4.27 -3.95
C ALA A 97 13.96 2.98 -4.72
N GLN A 98 14.49 2.01 -4.00
CA GLN A 98 14.61 0.64 -4.50
C GLN A 98 13.24 -0.02 -4.57
N ASN A 99 13.09 -1.03 -5.44
CA ASN A 99 11.79 -1.62 -5.72
C ASN A 99 11.76 -3.11 -5.36
N ALA A 100 10.60 -3.55 -4.85
CA ALA A 100 10.30 -4.95 -4.59
C ALA A 100 8.92 -5.34 -5.15
N PHE A 101 8.80 -6.58 -5.61
CA PHE A 101 7.57 -7.09 -6.21
C PHE A 101 7.22 -8.45 -5.62
N VAL A 102 5.96 -8.62 -5.24
CA VAL A 102 5.44 -9.89 -4.73
C VAL A 102 4.25 -10.32 -5.58
N ALA A 103 4.31 -11.51 -6.15
CA ALA A 103 3.16 -12.15 -6.77
C ALA A 103 2.59 -13.19 -5.81
N ALA A 104 1.41 -12.91 -5.28
CA ALA A 104 0.65 -13.79 -4.42
C ALA A 104 -0.70 -14.14 -5.07
N TYR A 105 -1.12 -15.39 -4.96
CA TYR A 105 -2.43 -15.84 -5.44
C TYR A 105 -3.08 -16.82 -4.47
N ARG A 106 -4.40 -16.91 -4.57
CA ARG A 106 -5.18 -17.89 -3.83
C ARG A 106 -5.10 -19.23 -4.53
N LYS A 107 -4.53 -20.23 -3.87
CA LYS A 107 -4.55 -21.61 -4.34
C LYS A 107 -5.62 -22.35 -3.59
N TYR A 108 -6.55 -22.93 -4.34
CA TYR A 108 -7.64 -23.74 -3.78
C TYR A 108 -7.15 -25.18 -3.64
N ASP A 109 -7.32 -25.75 -2.46
CA ASP A 109 -7.15 -27.16 -2.22
C ASP A 109 -8.40 -27.92 -2.68
N LYS A 110 -8.37 -29.26 -2.58
CA LYS A 110 -9.54 -30.09 -2.90
C LYS A 110 -10.65 -29.84 -1.86
N GLY A 111 -11.47 -28.78 -2.09
CA GLY A 111 -12.51 -28.28 -1.19
C GLY A 111 -12.69 -26.77 -1.37
N GLU A 112 -13.45 -26.14 -0.44
CA GLU A 112 -13.66 -24.68 -0.43
C GLU A 112 -12.53 -23.92 0.26
N ASP A 113 -11.61 -24.62 0.92
CA ASP A 113 -10.47 -24.01 1.60
C ASP A 113 -9.41 -23.54 0.60
N PHE A 114 -8.88 -22.35 0.80
CA PHE A 114 -7.78 -21.83 0.02
C PHE A 114 -6.64 -21.37 0.95
N HIS A 115 -5.41 -21.46 0.44
CA HIS A 115 -4.26 -20.82 1.06
C HIS A 115 -3.61 -19.84 0.09
N ILE A 116 -2.94 -18.83 0.65
CA ILE A 116 -2.22 -17.85 -0.15
C ILE A 116 -0.82 -18.40 -0.40
N GLN A 117 -0.47 -18.50 -1.68
CA GLN A 117 0.87 -18.93 -2.11
C GLN A 117 1.59 -17.75 -2.76
N ILE A 118 2.82 -17.48 -2.30
CA ILE A 118 3.72 -16.58 -3.01
C ILE A 118 4.42 -17.40 -4.10
N GLU A 119 4.27 -16.98 -5.33
CA GLU A 119 4.90 -17.61 -6.49
C GLU A 119 6.21 -16.92 -6.89
N TYR A 120 6.26 -15.62 -6.64
CA TYR A 120 7.43 -14.82 -6.97
C TYR A 120 7.61 -13.69 -5.94
N ALA A 121 8.83 -13.50 -5.50
CA ALA A 121 9.22 -12.34 -4.73
C ALA A 121 10.62 -11.89 -5.18
N SER A 122 10.75 -10.62 -5.52
CA SER A 122 12.03 -9.97 -5.81
C SER A 122 12.15 -8.75 -4.93
N THR A 123 13.21 -8.67 -4.14
CA THR A 123 13.42 -7.58 -3.19
C THR A 123 14.92 -7.32 -2.98
N PRO A 124 15.35 -6.08 -2.77
CA PRO A 124 16.68 -5.78 -2.26
C PRO A 124 16.78 -6.16 -0.77
N ASP A 125 17.98 -6.08 -0.20
CA ASP A 125 18.17 -6.13 1.25
C ASP A 125 17.37 -5.00 1.93
N LEU A 126 16.59 -5.35 2.96
CA LEU A 126 15.73 -4.42 3.70
C LEU A 126 16.36 -3.90 5.00
N THR A 127 17.56 -4.41 5.36
CA THR A 127 18.17 -4.12 6.66
C THR A 127 18.35 -2.61 6.87
N GLY A 128 17.70 -2.06 7.90
CA GLY A 128 17.80 -0.66 8.29
C GLY A 128 17.10 0.34 7.36
N LYS A 129 16.40 -0.13 6.32
CA LYS A 129 15.67 0.72 5.37
C LYS A 129 14.20 0.87 5.76
N THR A 130 13.56 1.89 5.22
CA THR A 130 12.11 2.06 5.34
C THR A 130 11.42 1.32 4.21
N LEU A 131 10.55 0.37 4.57
CA LEU A 131 9.74 -0.40 3.63
C LEU A 131 8.36 0.26 3.47
N ILE A 132 7.93 0.53 2.23
CA ILE A 132 6.55 0.91 1.90
C ILE A 132 5.96 -0.24 1.08
N LEU A 133 5.06 -1.04 1.70
CA LEU A 133 4.39 -2.16 1.03
C LEU A 133 2.97 -1.78 0.63
N ALA A 134 2.72 -1.72 -0.66
CA ALA A 134 1.45 -1.31 -1.27
C ALA A 134 0.60 -2.49 -1.74
N ASP A 135 -0.68 -2.49 -1.34
CA ASP A 135 -1.74 -3.31 -1.92
C ASP A 135 -3.01 -2.46 -2.05
N THR A 136 -3.92 -2.81 -2.94
CA THR A 136 -5.13 -2.00 -3.20
C THR A 136 -6.28 -2.31 -2.26
N MET A 137 -6.42 -3.56 -1.84
CA MET A 137 -7.56 -4.06 -1.10
C MET A 137 -7.12 -4.93 0.08
N LEU A 138 -7.39 -4.45 1.28
CA LEU A 138 -7.11 -5.18 2.51
C LEU A 138 -8.39 -5.85 3.02
N ALA A 139 -8.75 -7.00 2.41
CA ALA A 139 -9.99 -7.69 2.74
C ALA A 139 -9.88 -8.56 3.99
N THR A 140 -9.01 -9.57 4.01
CA THR A 140 -8.79 -10.45 5.16
C THR A 140 -7.47 -10.17 5.89
N GLY A 141 -6.55 -9.47 5.27
CA GLY A 141 -5.21 -9.21 5.81
C GLY A 141 -4.17 -10.29 5.50
N ALA A 142 -4.58 -11.51 5.21
CA ALA A 142 -3.67 -12.64 5.07
C ALA A 142 -2.64 -12.47 3.94
N SER A 143 -3.03 -11.93 2.77
CA SER A 143 -2.09 -11.70 1.65
C SER A 143 -1.01 -10.69 2.02
N LEU A 144 -1.40 -9.61 2.70
CA LEU A 144 -0.47 -8.57 3.12
C LEU A 144 0.49 -9.07 4.21
N GLU A 145 -0.03 -9.83 5.18
CA GLU A 145 0.79 -10.46 6.22
C GLU A 145 1.86 -11.38 5.63
N ILE A 146 1.46 -12.29 4.72
CA ILE A 146 2.36 -13.25 4.09
C ILE A 146 3.40 -12.52 3.23
N ALA A 147 2.99 -11.51 2.46
CA ALA A 147 3.90 -10.70 1.67
C ALA A 147 4.90 -9.93 2.55
N TYR A 148 4.44 -9.31 3.64
CA TYR A 148 5.29 -8.64 4.60
C TYR A 148 6.33 -9.59 5.20
N LYS A 149 5.89 -10.75 5.71
CA LYS A 149 6.80 -11.76 6.30
C LYS A 149 7.83 -12.24 5.29
N ARG A 150 7.40 -12.54 4.04
CA ARG A 150 8.31 -12.97 2.98
C ARG A 150 9.37 -11.91 2.64
N LEU A 151 8.98 -10.64 2.58
CA LEU A 151 9.91 -9.54 2.34
C LEU A 151 10.91 -9.41 3.48
N CYS A 152 10.47 -9.54 4.73
CA CYS A 152 11.33 -9.45 5.92
C CYS A 152 12.33 -10.60 6.07
N GLU A 153 12.22 -11.68 5.29
CA GLU A 153 13.27 -12.72 5.20
C GLU A 153 14.58 -12.19 4.58
N GLU A 154 14.48 -11.11 3.78
CA GLU A 154 15.63 -10.45 3.13
C GLU A 154 16.16 -9.24 3.92
N GLY A 155 15.94 -9.22 5.23
CA GLY A 155 16.43 -8.20 6.15
C GLY A 155 15.33 -7.56 7.00
N SER A 156 15.74 -6.92 8.09
CA SER A 156 14.82 -6.25 9.02
C SER A 156 14.72 -4.77 8.67
N PRO A 157 13.56 -4.30 8.17
CA PRO A 157 13.36 -2.88 7.91
C PRO A 157 13.39 -2.08 9.23
N PHE A 158 13.85 -0.83 9.15
CA PHE A 158 13.80 0.12 10.27
C PHE A 158 12.35 0.46 10.62
N HIS A 159 11.54 0.73 9.61
CA HIS A 159 10.11 0.94 9.73
C HIS A 159 9.38 0.40 8.50
N THR A 160 8.15 -0.08 8.68
CA THR A 160 7.29 -0.53 7.57
C THR A 160 6.01 0.30 7.52
N HIS A 161 5.73 0.88 6.36
CA HIS A 161 4.46 1.50 6.02
C HIS A 161 3.67 0.55 5.11
N LEU A 162 2.57 0.01 5.60
CA LEU A 162 1.62 -0.76 4.82
C LEU A 162 0.60 0.21 4.23
N VAL A 163 0.40 0.20 2.92
CA VAL A 163 -0.48 1.15 2.22
C VAL A 163 -1.58 0.39 1.50
N CYS A 164 -2.81 0.56 1.98
CA CYS A 164 -4.00 -0.10 1.41
C CYS A 164 -5.17 0.88 1.34
N PRO A 165 -5.48 1.45 0.16
CA PRO A 165 -6.56 2.43 0.02
C PRO A 165 -7.90 2.01 0.62
N VAL A 166 -8.30 0.75 0.43
CA VAL A 166 -9.58 0.24 0.95
C VAL A 166 -9.33 -0.96 1.86
N ALA A 167 -9.73 -0.86 3.11
CA ALA A 167 -9.59 -1.91 4.11
C ALA A 167 -10.93 -2.32 4.69
N SER A 168 -11.03 -3.55 5.20
CA SER A 168 -12.11 -3.97 6.09
C SER A 168 -11.71 -3.79 7.55
N ALA A 169 -12.68 -3.53 8.43
CA ALA A 169 -12.47 -3.51 9.87
C ALA A 169 -11.86 -4.85 10.37
N TYR A 170 -12.36 -5.96 9.85
CA TYR A 170 -11.83 -7.29 10.13
C TYR A 170 -10.32 -7.40 9.86
N ALA A 171 -9.86 -6.95 8.67
CA ALA A 171 -8.45 -7.06 8.30
C ALA A 171 -7.54 -6.13 9.12
N VAL A 172 -8.04 -4.98 9.51
CA VAL A 172 -7.32 -4.08 10.43
C VAL A 172 -7.07 -4.77 11.77
N GLU A 173 -8.10 -5.35 12.37
CA GLU A 173 -7.97 -6.12 13.61
C GLU A 173 -7.07 -7.35 13.45
N TYR A 174 -7.19 -8.05 12.33
CA TYR A 174 -6.35 -9.19 12.00
C TYR A 174 -4.87 -8.81 12.00
N LEU A 175 -4.51 -7.77 11.26
CA LEU A 175 -3.11 -7.32 11.15
C LEU A 175 -2.57 -6.80 12.51
N GLN A 176 -3.40 -6.13 13.31
CA GLN A 176 -3.00 -5.69 14.65
C GLN A 176 -2.62 -6.86 15.59
N LYS A 177 -3.21 -8.04 15.37
CA LYS A 177 -2.91 -9.25 16.14
C LYS A 177 -1.71 -10.04 15.61
N HIS A 178 -1.39 -9.91 14.31
CA HIS A 178 -0.42 -10.79 13.62
C HIS A 178 0.88 -10.09 13.23
N LEU A 179 0.90 -8.75 13.23
CA LEU A 179 2.09 -7.97 12.91
C LEU A 179 2.69 -7.31 14.17
N PRO A 180 3.97 -6.90 14.13
CA PRO A 180 4.61 -6.24 15.25
C PRO A 180 3.83 -5.00 15.72
N GLU A 181 3.79 -4.79 17.03
CA GLU A 181 3.12 -3.65 17.64
C GLU A 181 3.86 -2.35 17.32
N GLU A 182 5.19 -2.40 17.26
CA GLU A 182 6.08 -1.28 16.93
C GLU A 182 6.73 -1.47 15.56
N GLY A 183 7.20 -0.37 14.97
CA GLY A 183 7.89 -0.39 13.66
C GLY A 183 6.96 -0.62 12.46
N VAL A 184 5.63 -0.71 12.64
CA VAL A 184 4.68 -0.90 11.54
C VAL A 184 3.54 0.11 11.64
N THR A 185 3.25 0.78 10.51
CA THR A 185 2.12 1.70 10.36
C THR A 185 1.27 1.29 9.17
N LEU A 186 -0.03 1.10 9.37
CA LEU A 186 -1.02 0.87 8.31
C LEU A 186 -1.65 2.20 7.90
N TRP A 187 -1.63 2.47 6.62
CA TRP A 187 -2.24 3.64 5.99
C TRP A 187 -3.40 3.22 5.12
N VAL A 188 -4.57 3.82 5.36
CA VAL A 188 -5.78 3.53 4.59
C VAL A 188 -6.46 4.84 4.17
N ALA A 189 -7.26 4.79 3.10
CA ALA A 189 -8.12 5.89 2.69
C ALA A 189 -9.56 5.67 3.13
N THR A 190 -9.92 4.43 3.50
CA THR A 190 -11.24 4.10 4.04
C THR A 190 -11.20 2.73 4.71
N ILE A 191 -12.03 2.58 5.75
CA ILE A 191 -12.28 1.29 6.42
C ILE A 191 -13.77 1.00 6.30
N ASP A 192 -14.11 -0.17 5.75
CA ASP A 192 -15.48 -0.65 5.59
C ASP A 192 -15.76 -1.77 6.58
N GLU A 193 -17.00 -1.85 7.08
CA GLU A 193 -17.34 -2.69 8.22
C GLU A 193 -17.51 -4.18 7.87
N GLU A 194 -17.95 -4.50 6.65
CA GLU A 194 -18.44 -5.84 6.33
C GLU A 194 -17.58 -6.55 5.27
N LEU A 195 -17.58 -7.89 5.35
CA LEU A 195 -17.09 -8.80 4.33
C LEU A 195 -18.21 -9.75 3.88
N THR A 196 -18.27 -10.03 2.58
CA THR A 196 -19.09 -11.14 2.07
C THR A 196 -18.50 -12.50 2.45
N SER A 197 -19.27 -13.59 2.30
CA SER A 197 -18.78 -14.97 2.46
C SER A 197 -17.60 -15.33 1.53
N HIS A 198 -17.42 -14.60 0.43
CA HIS A 198 -16.29 -14.73 -0.50
C HIS A 198 -15.17 -13.74 -0.24
N SER A 199 -15.14 -13.09 0.95
CA SER A 199 -14.12 -12.14 1.37
C SER A 199 -14.02 -10.88 0.48
N TYR A 200 -15.14 -10.40 -0.08
CA TYR A 200 -15.23 -9.08 -0.69
C TYR A 200 -15.62 -8.04 0.37
N ILE A 201 -14.97 -6.89 0.33
CA ILE A 201 -15.27 -5.76 1.22
C ILE A 201 -16.62 -5.12 0.80
N VAL A 202 -17.47 -4.81 1.78
CA VAL A 202 -18.78 -4.17 1.57
C VAL A 202 -18.84 -2.87 2.36
N PRO A 203 -19.15 -1.74 1.69
CA PRO A 203 -19.50 -1.54 0.29
C PRO A 203 -18.32 -1.73 -0.68
N GLY A 204 -17.06 -1.58 -0.26
CA GLY A 204 -15.88 -1.85 -1.07
C GLY A 204 -15.85 -1.13 -2.43
N LEU A 205 -15.26 -1.78 -3.42
CA LEU A 205 -15.23 -1.31 -4.81
C LEU A 205 -15.26 -2.48 -5.83
N GLY A 206 -15.36 -3.75 -5.39
CA GLY A 206 -15.27 -4.93 -6.25
C GLY A 206 -13.86 -5.51 -6.33
N ASP A 207 -13.50 -6.12 -7.47
CA ASP A 207 -12.14 -6.66 -7.71
C ASP A 207 -11.25 -5.61 -8.37
N ALA A 208 -10.31 -5.07 -7.59
CA ALA A 208 -9.38 -4.03 -8.06
C ALA A 208 -8.49 -4.51 -9.21
N GLY A 209 -8.10 -5.80 -9.23
CA GLY A 209 -7.29 -6.38 -10.29
C GLY A 209 -8.03 -6.40 -11.62
N ASP A 210 -9.28 -6.80 -11.60
CA ASP A 210 -10.12 -6.86 -12.79
C ASP A 210 -10.49 -5.47 -13.29
N LEU A 211 -10.77 -4.53 -12.40
CA LEU A 211 -11.01 -3.13 -12.75
C LEU A 211 -9.78 -2.46 -13.38
N ALA A 212 -8.59 -2.76 -12.85
CA ALA A 212 -7.36 -2.17 -13.35
C ALA A 212 -6.87 -2.79 -14.67
N TYR A 213 -6.98 -4.12 -14.83
CA TYR A 213 -6.27 -4.88 -15.86
C TYR A 213 -7.12 -5.90 -16.62
N GLY A 214 -8.41 -5.95 -16.35
CA GLY A 214 -9.33 -6.91 -16.96
C GLY A 214 -9.38 -8.25 -16.23
N VAL A 215 -10.46 -8.98 -16.50
CA VAL A 215 -10.81 -10.24 -15.83
C VAL A 215 -9.75 -11.32 -16.08
N LYS A 216 -9.36 -12.02 -15.03
CA LYS A 216 -8.50 -13.21 -15.10
C LYS A 216 -9.26 -14.37 -15.75
N LYS A 217 -8.57 -15.18 -16.52
CA LYS A 217 -9.06 -16.49 -16.97
C LYS A 217 -8.79 -17.56 -15.93
#